data_62dbbfa17196b5036890f09404fe4d9c
#
_entry.id   62dbbfa17196b5036890f09404fe4d9c
#
_cell.length_a   1.000
_cell.length_b   1.000
_cell.length_c   1.000
_cell.angle_alpha   90.00
_cell.angle_beta   90.00
_cell.angle_gamma   90.00
#
_symmetry.space_group_name_H-M   'P 1'
#
loop_
_entity.id
_entity.type
_entity.pdbx_description
1 polymer ?
#
loop_
_entity_poly.entity_id
_entity_poly.type
_entity_poly.pdbx_seq_one_letter_code
_entity_poly.pdbx_strand_id
1 'polypeptide(L)'
;MIITTTPQIEGHKILEYKGLVTGETIIGANFFKDFVAGIRDIIGGRSKSYEKVLIEGKETSINEMMQRAQAMGANAIVGVDIDYETVGQGGTMVMVATSGTAV
;
A
#
# COMPACT_ATOMS: atom_id res chain seq x y z
N MET A 1 10.88 -1.58 11.96
CA MET A 1 9.63 -2.34 12.16
C MET A 1 9.54 -3.46 11.13
N ILE A 2 9.22 -4.66 11.56
CA ILE A 2 8.98 -5.77 10.64
C ILE A 2 7.53 -5.68 10.14
N ILE A 3 7.37 -5.74 8.83
CA ILE A 3 6.06 -5.77 8.16
C ILE A 3 6.04 -7.01 7.29
N THR A 4 5.10 -7.91 7.53
CA THR A 4 5.09 -9.20 6.84
C THR A 4 3.68 -9.67 6.53
N THR A 5 3.55 -10.43 5.44
CA THR A 5 2.28 -11.08 5.07
C THR A 5 2.03 -12.35 5.86
N THR A 6 3.05 -12.87 6.54
CA THR A 6 2.90 -14.08 7.37
C THR A 6 2.13 -13.75 8.65
N PRO A 7 1.42 -14.75 9.23
CA PRO A 7 0.70 -14.54 10.50
C PRO A 7 1.61 -14.51 11.72
N GLN A 8 2.88 -14.90 11.54
CA GLN A 8 3.86 -15.00 12.63
C GLN A 8 5.20 -14.47 12.16
N ILE A 9 6.07 -14.14 13.10
CA ILE A 9 7.44 -13.71 12.86
C ILE A 9 8.34 -14.78 13.45
N GLU A 10 9.09 -15.48 12.59
CA GLU A 10 10.00 -16.53 13.01
C GLU A 10 11.05 -15.98 13.99
N GLY A 11 11.28 -16.68 15.07
CA GLY A 11 12.22 -16.29 16.11
C GLY A 11 11.70 -15.23 17.10
N HIS A 12 10.47 -14.75 16.91
CA HIS A 12 9.86 -13.74 17.78
C HIS A 12 8.45 -14.15 18.18
N LYS A 13 8.23 -14.21 19.47
CA LYS A 13 6.88 -14.49 19.99
C LYS A 13 6.06 -13.21 19.99
N ILE A 14 4.84 -13.29 19.51
CA ILE A 14 3.89 -12.19 19.63
C ILE A 14 3.41 -12.14 21.09
N LEU A 15 3.67 -11.03 21.76
CA LEU A 15 3.31 -10.85 23.17
C LEU A 15 1.93 -10.23 23.32
N GLU A 16 1.52 -9.40 22.36
CA GLU A 16 0.25 -8.69 22.42
C GLU A 16 -0.22 -8.37 21.01
N TYR A 17 -1.50 -8.59 20.76
CA TYR A 17 -2.15 -8.11 19.55
C TYR A 17 -2.74 -6.73 19.84
N LYS A 18 -2.21 -5.71 19.21
CA LYS A 18 -2.64 -4.33 19.46
C LYS A 18 -3.89 -3.95 18.67
N GLY A 19 -4.13 -4.62 17.54
CA GLY A 19 -5.34 -4.47 16.79
C GLY A 19 -5.12 -4.31 15.28
N LEU A 20 -6.23 -4.13 14.59
CA LEU A 20 -6.25 -3.91 13.16
C LEU A 20 -5.66 -2.54 12.81
N VAL A 21 -4.82 -2.49 11.80
CA VAL A 21 -4.23 -1.25 11.30
C VAL A 21 -4.35 -1.23 9.78
N THR A 22 -4.57 -0.04 9.23
CA THR A 22 -4.75 0.16 7.80
C THR A 22 -3.93 1.35 7.32
N GLY A 23 -3.73 1.39 6.00
CA GLY A 23 -3.20 2.55 5.29
C GLY A 23 -3.92 2.68 3.96
N GLU A 24 -4.15 3.90 3.51
CA GLU A 24 -4.88 4.17 2.27
C GLU A 24 -4.20 5.29 1.48
N THR A 25 -4.17 5.12 0.17
CA THR A 25 -3.72 6.17 -0.74
C THR A 25 -4.62 6.16 -1.96
N ILE A 26 -5.06 7.35 -2.36
CA ILE A 26 -5.84 7.51 -3.60
C ILE A 26 -5.00 8.32 -4.57
N ILE A 27 -4.75 7.71 -5.73
CA ILE A 27 -4.03 8.34 -6.84
C ILE A 27 -5.08 8.93 -7.76
N GLY A 28 -5.12 10.26 -7.84
CA GLY A 28 -6.20 10.98 -8.46
C GLY A 28 -6.00 11.31 -9.93
N ALA A 29 -6.97 12.04 -10.49
CA ALA A 29 -7.07 12.35 -11.91
C ALA A 29 -5.89 13.13 -12.48
N ASN A 30 -5.26 14.00 -11.72
CA ASN A 30 -4.08 14.75 -12.19
C ASN A 30 -2.91 13.83 -12.52
N PHE A 31 -2.84 12.72 -11.83
CA PHE A 31 -1.85 11.68 -12.09
C PHE A 31 -2.12 10.99 -13.43
N PHE A 32 -3.41 10.71 -13.73
CA PHE A 32 -3.79 10.09 -14.99
C PHE A 32 -3.50 10.99 -16.21
N LYS A 33 -3.50 12.31 -16.06
CA LYS A 33 -3.06 13.20 -17.13
C LYS A 33 -1.59 13.00 -17.46
N ASP A 34 -0.76 12.88 -16.44
CA ASP A 34 0.67 12.58 -16.62
C ASP A 34 0.84 11.17 -17.18
N PHE A 35 -0.01 10.24 -16.79
CA PHE A 35 -0.04 8.88 -17.32
C PHE A 35 -0.37 8.87 -18.81
N VAL A 36 -1.39 9.62 -19.25
CA VAL A 36 -1.75 9.70 -20.68
C VAL A 36 -0.61 10.32 -21.49
N ALA A 37 0.08 11.30 -20.95
CA ALA A 37 1.29 11.85 -21.55
C ALA A 37 2.43 10.82 -21.58
N GLY A 38 2.44 9.89 -20.64
CA GLY A 38 3.43 8.82 -20.49
C GLY A 38 3.12 7.54 -21.28
N ILE A 39 2.04 7.51 -22.07
CA ILE A 39 1.72 6.36 -22.95
C ILE A 39 2.88 6.06 -23.91
N ARG A 40 3.72 7.06 -24.21
CA ARG A 40 4.92 6.90 -25.02
C ARG A 40 5.99 6.03 -24.36
N ASP A 41 5.87 5.76 -23.04
CA ASP A 41 6.81 4.96 -22.26
C ASP A 41 6.43 3.48 -22.20
N ILE A 42 5.47 3.04 -23.03
CA ILE A 42 5.10 1.62 -23.10
C ILE A 42 6.18 0.89 -23.88
N ILE A 43 6.91 0.02 -23.20
CA ILE A 43 7.96 -0.81 -23.77
C ILE A 43 7.63 -2.27 -23.47
N GLY A 44 7.57 -3.10 -24.52
CA GLY A 44 7.28 -4.52 -24.36
C GLY A 44 5.92 -4.83 -23.72
N GLY A 45 4.92 -3.96 -23.96
CA GLY A 45 3.58 -4.12 -23.38
C GLY A 45 3.46 -3.65 -21.93
N ARG A 46 4.52 -3.04 -21.36
CA ARG A 46 4.54 -2.53 -19.97
C ARG A 46 4.60 -1.02 -19.96
N SER A 47 3.78 -0.43 -19.09
CA SER A 47 3.84 1.01 -18.83
C SER A 47 4.69 1.26 -17.59
N LYS A 48 5.91 1.75 -17.80
CA LYS A 48 6.85 2.05 -16.71
C LYS A 48 6.34 3.16 -15.79
N SER A 49 5.73 4.19 -16.35
CA SER A 49 5.17 5.29 -15.57
C SER A 49 4.04 4.82 -14.66
N TYR A 50 3.17 3.95 -15.16
CA TYR A 50 2.06 3.40 -14.37
C TYR A 50 2.57 2.47 -13.27
N GLU A 51 3.53 1.60 -13.59
CA GLU A 51 4.14 0.71 -12.61
C GLU A 51 4.78 1.50 -11.46
N LYS A 52 5.52 2.57 -11.80
CA LYS A 52 6.17 3.44 -10.80
C LYS A 52 5.16 4.00 -9.81
N VAL A 53 4.01 4.42 -10.30
CA VAL A 53 2.98 5.02 -9.45
C VAL A 53 2.29 4.01 -8.56
N LEU A 54 2.03 2.82 -9.06
CA LEU A 54 1.50 1.75 -8.21
C LEU A 54 2.48 1.42 -7.08
N ILE A 55 3.77 1.40 -7.37
CA ILE A 55 4.82 1.18 -6.35
C ILE A 55 4.84 2.33 -5.34
N GLU A 56 4.80 3.57 -5.78
CA GLU A 56 4.79 4.74 -4.90
C GLU A 56 3.52 4.77 -4.03
N GLY A 57 2.38 4.45 -4.61
CA GLY A 57 1.11 4.35 -3.89
C GLY A 57 1.14 3.27 -2.81
N LYS A 58 1.70 2.11 -3.13
CA LYS A 58 1.90 1.03 -2.18
C LYS A 58 2.78 1.49 -1.02
N GLU A 59 3.92 2.09 -1.31
CA GLU A 59 4.86 2.57 -0.29
C GLU A 59 4.23 3.61 0.62
N THR A 60 3.47 4.55 0.04
CA THR A 60 2.76 5.57 0.82
C THR A 60 1.72 4.93 1.74
N SER A 61 0.95 3.98 1.24
CA SER A 61 -0.06 3.26 2.02
C SER A 61 0.57 2.47 3.16
N ILE A 62 1.68 1.76 2.90
CA ILE A 62 2.41 1.01 3.92
C ILE A 62 2.98 1.96 4.99
N ASN A 63 3.57 3.08 4.58
CA ASN A 63 4.12 4.05 5.53
C ASN A 63 3.04 4.63 6.44
N GLU A 64 1.87 4.92 5.91
CA GLU A 64 0.75 5.39 6.70
C GLU A 64 0.28 4.34 7.72
N MET A 65 0.15 3.10 7.27
CA MET A 65 -0.18 1.97 8.14
C MET A 65 0.86 1.80 9.25
N MET A 66 2.14 1.90 8.90
CA MET A 66 3.25 1.78 9.85
C MET A 66 3.21 2.88 10.91
N GLN A 67 2.95 4.13 10.50
CA GLN A 67 2.85 5.25 11.44
C GLN A 67 1.69 5.05 12.42
N ARG A 68 0.55 4.56 11.93
CA ARG A 68 -0.60 4.25 12.78
C ARG A 68 -0.28 3.12 13.76
N ALA A 69 0.43 2.09 13.31
CA ALA A 69 0.86 1.00 14.18
C ALA A 69 1.82 1.48 15.25
N GLN A 70 2.77 2.35 14.90
CA GLN A 70 3.71 2.94 15.86
C GLN A 70 2.97 3.77 16.91
N ALA A 71 1.94 4.50 16.51
CA ALA A 71 1.11 5.27 17.46
C ALA A 71 0.34 4.36 18.44
N MET A 72 0.10 3.11 18.07
CA MET A 72 -0.50 2.09 18.94
C MET A 72 0.54 1.42 19.86
N GLY A 73 1.80 1.78 19.75
CA GLY A 73 2.88 1.16 20.50
C GLY A 73 3.39 -0.15 19.90
N ALA A 74 3.03 -0.45 18.65
CA ALA A 74 3.45 -1.67 17.97
C ALA A 74 4.88 -1.56 17.46
N ASN A 75 5.54 -2.71 17.35
CA ASN A 75 6.87 -2.82 16.74
C ASN A 75 6.91 -3.76 15.52
N ALA A 76 5.76 -4.29 15.13
CA ALA A 76 5.63 -5.11 13.92
C ALA A 76 4.19 -5.10 13.42
N ILE A 77 4.01 -5.46 12.15
CA ILE A 77 2.69 -5.67 11.55
C ILE A 77 2.72 -7.01 10.84
N VAL A 78 1.81 -7.90 11.21
CA VAL A 78 1.69 -9.24 10.61
C VAL A 78 0.41 -9.37 9.82
N GLY A 79 0.32 -10.39 8.97
CA GLY A 79 -0.86 -10.67 8.16
C GLY A 79 -1.21 -9.53 7.19
N VAL A 80 -0.20 -8.86 6.65
CA VAL A 80 -0.42 -7.70 5.78
C VAL A 80 -1.05 -8.13 4.45
N ASP A 81 -2.07 -7.40 4.05
CA ASP A 81 -2.73 -7.51 2.75
C ASP A 81 -2.64 -6.18 2.02
N ILE A 82 -2.49 -6.22 0.71
CA ILE A 82 -2.40 -5.03 -0.13
C ILE A 82 -3.41 -5.18 -1.26
N ASP A 83 -4.32 -4.22 -1.37
CA ASP A 83 -5.35 -4.20 -2.40
C ASP A 83 -5.19 -2.97 -3.29
N TYR A 84 -5.42 -3.17 -4.57
CA TYR A 84 -5.49 -2.11 -5.58
C TYR A 84 -6.89 -2.12 -6.18
N GLU A 85 -7.52 -0.96 -6.23
CA GLU A 85 -8.87 -0.86 -6.76
C GLU A 85 -9.04 0.43 -7.55
N THR A 86 -9.67 0.32 -8.72
CA THR A 86 -10.07 1.52 -9.46
C THR A 86 -11.33 2.08 -8.83
N VAL A 87 -11.32 3.37 -8.56
CA VAL A 87 -12.43 4.09 -7.94
C VAL A 87 -12.73 5.36 -8.72
N GLY A 88 -13.82 6.00 -8.37
CA GLY A 88 -14.25 7.23 -9.04
C GLY A 88 -15.02 6.97 -10.33
N GLN A 89 -15.58 8.03 -10.87
CA GLN A 89 -16.40 7.96 -12.08
C GLN A 89 -15.52 7.63 -13.28
N GLY A 90 -15.86 6.53 -13.98
CA GLY A 90 -15.09 6.06 -15.14
C GLY A 90 -13.75 5.42 -14.79
N GLY A 91 -13.53 5.04 -13.53
CA GLY A 91 -12.27 4.43 -13.11
C GLY A 91 -11.09 5.38 -13.18
N THR A 92 -11.30 6.66 -12.91
CA THR A 92 -10.28 7.72 -13.06
C THR A 92 -9.31 7.82 -11.88
N MET A 93 -9.50 7.03 -10.85
CA MET A 93 -8.64 7.00 -9.68
C MET A 93 -8.27 5.57 -9.32
N VAL A 94 -7.12 5.41 -8.67
CA VAL A 94 -6.71 4.11 -8.11
C VAL A 94 -6.54 4.27 -6.61
N MET A 95 -7.18 3.41 -5.86
CA MET A 95 -6.99 3.30 -4.42
C MET A 95 -6.00 2.17 -4.14
N VAL A 96 -5.02 2.44 -3.29
CA VAL A 96 -4.14 1.42 -2.73
C VAL A 96 -4.45 1.35 -1.25
N ALA A 97 -4.92 0.20 -0.80
CA ALA A 97 -5.26 -0.03 0.60
C ALA A 97 -4.39 -1.14 1.17
N THR A 98 -3.85 -0.91 2.35
CA THR A 98 -3.11 -1.92 3.10
C THR A 98 -3.81 -2.17 4.43
N SER A 99 -3.71 -3.39 4.91
CA SER A 99 -4.24 -3.76 6.21
C SER A 99 -3.34 -4.80 6.87
N GLY A 100 -3.44 -4.91 8.17
CA GLY A 100 -2.67 -5.90 8.92
C GLY A 100 -3.00 -5.84 10.40
N THR A 101 -2.32 -6.67 11.17
CA THR A 101 -2.45 -6.68 12.63
C THR A 101 -1.19 -6.10 13.27
N ALA A 102 -1.35 -5.03 14.00
CA ALA A 102 -0.27 -4.42 14.78
C ALA A 102 0.02 -5.27 16.03
N VAL A 103 1.28 -5.57 16.26
CA VAL A 103 1.74 -6.39 17.39
C VAL A 103 2.92 -5.79 18.12
#